data_05b5b184a2c51fe832eb9bfd477ef0de
#
_entry.id   05b5b184a2c51fe832eb9bfd477ef0de
#
_cell.length_a   1.000
_cell.length_b   1.000
_cell.length_c   1.000
_cell.angle_alpha   90.00
_cell.angle_beta   90.00
_cell.angle_gamma   90.00
#
_symmetry.space_group_name_H-M   'P 1'
#
loop_
_entity.id
_entity.type
_entity.pdbx_description
1 polymer ?
#
loop_
_entity_poly.entity_id
_entity_poly.type
_entity_poly.pdbx_seq_one_letter_code
_entity_poly.pdbx_strand_id
1 'polypeptide(L)'
;EKMFYKPDFVEFMQKCSFVLRPLNYPPQCPGKGVKNVNINNNSFLIINLQGHSGMKQSIQNAFVAIDAFLKKVEGDPIILVQYHAATTAEKATMLHFLDGRVAAVIGTHTKVMSADERVTESGTAFISDNGRVGSFMSVGGFDTETEIGKYRTQIPQRSREAASINVKDEALLVGTGYAVEVWNPAVLDEEEDSAEDSVSDLA
;
A
#
# COMPACT_ATOMS: atom_id res chain seq x y z
N GLU A 1 8.65 6.65 -3.70
CA GLU A 1 9.71 7.05 -4.66
C GLU A 1 9.96 8.56 -4.62
N LYS A 2 8.97 9.37 -5.00
CA LYS A 2 9.11 10.85 -5.09
C LYS A 2 9.29 11.55 -3.74
N MET A 3 8.96 10.91 -2.65
CA MET A 3 9.03 11.50 -1.31
C MET A 3 10.48 11.80 -0.89
N PHE A 4 11.44 10.99 -1.30
CA PHE A 4 12.85 11.21 -1.00
C PHE A 4 13.48 12.44 -1.68
N TYR A 5 12.79 13.07 -2.62
CA TYR A 5 13.19 14.38 -3.16
C TYR A 5 12.84 15.56 -2.24
N LYS A 6 12.10 15.32 -1.15
CA LYS A 6 11.71 16.36 -0.17
C LYS A 6 12.63 16.27 1.05
N PRO A 7 13.42 17.32 1.36
CA PRO A 7 14.34 17.30 2.52
C PRO A 7 13.63 16.97 3.84
N ASP A 8 12.46 17.57 4.07
CA ASP A 8 11.66 17.34 5.28
C ASP A 8 11.28 15.86 5.45
N PHE A 9 11.04 15.14 4.33
CA PHE A 9 10.76 13.72 4.38
C PHE A 9 12.01 12.91 4.74
N VAL A 10 13.17 13.31 4.25
CA VAL A 10 14.45 12.66 4.58
C VAL A 10 14.72 12.78 6.07
N GLU A 11 14.54 13.97 6.65
CA GLU A 11 14.68 14.18 8.10
C GLU A 11 13.64 13.37 8.90
N PHE A 12 12.39 13.35 8.44
CA PHE A 12 11.33 12.52 9.02
C PHE A 12 11.72 11.05 9.06
N MET A 13 12.22 10.50 7.94
CA MET A 13 12.62 9.10 7.83
C MET A 13 13.76 8.70 8.76
N GLN A 14 14.61 9.63 9.17
CA GLN A 14 15.66 9.36 10.16
C GLN A 14 15.09 9.10 11.57
N LYS A 15 13.96 9.70 11.89
CA LYS A 15 13.29 9.64 13.20
C LYS A 15 12.12 8.64 13.23
N CYS A 16 11.57 8.30 12.07
CA CYS A 16 10.36 7.49 11.94
C CYS A 16 10.69 6.00 11.88
N SER A 17 10.07 5.21 12.76
CA SER A 17 10.24 3.74 12.81
C SER A 17 9.13 2.94 12.17
N PHE A 18 8.03 3.59 11.74
CA PHE A 18 6.84 2.91 11.21
C PHE A 18 6.63 3.10 9.69
N VAL A 19 7.42 3.97 9.04
CA VAL A 19 7.45 4.08 7.59
C VAL A 19 8.66 3.32 7.05
N LEU A 20 8.42 2.43 6.09
CA LEU A 20 9.47 1.62 5.48
C LEU A 20 9.85 2.17 4.11
N ARG A 21 11.15 2.38 3.90
CA ARG A 21 11.70 2.55 2.55
C ARG A 21 11.80 1.20 1.84
N PRO A 22 12.00 1.16 0.51
CA PRO A 22 12.31 -0.10 -0.14
C PRO A 22 13.61 -0.73 0.41
N LEU A 23 13.59 -2.05 0.66
CA LEU A 23 14.74 -2.82 1.13
C LEU A 23 15.93 -2.72 0.17
N ASN A 24 15.62 -2.72 -1.13
CA ASN A 24 16.60 -2.66 -2.22
C ASN A 24 17.10 -1.24 -2.54
N TYR A 25 16.85 -0.25 -1.67
CA TYR A 25 17.52 1.05 -1.71
C TYR A 25 18.95 0.96 -1.13
N PRO A 26 19.85 1.88 -1.51
CA PRO A 26 21.19 1.93 -0.94
C PRO A 26 21.16 1.92 0.59
N PRO A 27 22.12 1.22 1.25
CA PRO A 27 22.16 1.16 2.73
C PRO A 27 22.25 2.52 3.41
N GLN A 28 22.83 3.51 2.73
CA GLN A 28 22.99 4.89 3.22
C GLN A 28 21.69 5.70 3.20
N CYS A 29 20.66 5.21 2.48
CA CYS A 29 19.36 5.87 2.45
C CYS A 29 18.70 5.77 3.85
N PRO A 30 18.18 6.88 4.41
CA PRO A 30 17.54 6.88 5.72
C PRO A 30 16.29 5.97 5.77
N GLY A 31 15.99 5.49 6.96
CA GLY A 31 14.90 4.57 7.22
C GLY A 31 15.29 3.09 7.06
N LYS A 32 14.33 2.21 7.36
CA LYS A 32 14.49 0.75 7.30
C LYS A 32 13.62 0.17 6.18
N GLY A 33 14.10 -0.89 5.53
CA GLY A 33 13.33 -1.62 4.50
C GLY A 33 12.47 -2.75 5.05
N VAL A 34 12.66 -3.04 6.33
CA VAL A 34 12.02 -4.18 7.02
C VAL A 34 11.62 -3.77 8.43
N LYS A 35 10.52 -4.31 8.92
CA LYS A 35 10.06 -4.13 10.31
C LYS A 35 9.49 -5.43 10.85
N ASN A 36 9.92 -5.79 12.06
CA ASN A 36 9.30 -6.81 12.89
C ASN A 36 8.17 -6.19 13.71
N VAL A 37 7.00 -6.85 13.73
CA VAL A 37 5.83 -6.46 14.53
C VAL A 37 5.26 -7.70 15.20
N ASN A 38 5.02 -7.65 16.51
CA ASN A 38 4.37 -8.72 17.22
C ASN A 38 2.90 -8.36 17.47
N ILE A 39 1.99 -9.21 17.00
CA ILE A 39 0.53 -9.05 17.16
C ILE A 39 -0.04 -10.37 17.65
N ASN A 40 -0.71 -10.37 18.78
CA ASN A 40 -1.36 -11.57 19.35
C ASN A 40 -0.43 -12.79 19.41
N ASN A 41 0.79 -12.61 19.90
CA ASN A 41 1.85 -13.63 19.99
C ASN A 41 2.40 -14.15 18.64
N ASN A 42 1.98 -13.59 17.53
CA ASN A 42 2.55 -13.91 16.22
C ASN A 42 3.60 -12.85 15.85
N SER A 43 4.74 -13.30 15.36
CA SER A 43 5.79 -12.43 14.81
C SER A 43 5.54 -12.20 13.33
N PHE A 44 5.38 -10.93 12.93
CA PHE A 44 5.24 -10.52 11.54
C PHE A 44 6.51 -9.82 11.07
N LEU A 45 7.00 -10.18 9.89
CA LEU A 45 8.10 -9.53 9.22
C LEU A 45 7.57 -8.79 7.98
N ILE A 46 7.50 -7.47 8.05
CA ILE A 46 6.99 -6.63 6.97
C ILE A 46 8.17 -6.12 6.15
N ILE A 47 8.16 -6.40 4.86
CA ILE A 47 9.24 -6.05 3.92
C ILE A 47 8.66 -5.16 2.83
N ASN A 48 9.31 -4.01 2.56
CA ASN A 48 8.97 -3.16 1.42
C ASN A 48 10.01 -3.31 0.31
N LEU A 49 9.57 -3.49 -0.92
CA LEU A 49 10.40 -3.61 -2.12
C LEU A 49 9.92 -2.69 -3.22
N GLN A 50 10.83 -2.25 -4.06
CA GLN A 50 10.53 -1.50 -5.28
C GLN A 50 11.00 -2.28 -6.52
N GLY A 51 10.13 -2.37 -7.52
CA GLY A 51 10.40 -2.97 -8.80
C GLY A 51 11.31 -2.10 -9.68
N HIS A 52 11.69 -2.64 -10.80
CA HIS A 52 12.60 -2.02 -11.77
C HIS A 52 11.88 -1.55 -13.04
N SER A 53 10.96 -2.35 -13.56
CA SER A 53 10.23 -2.04 -14.80
C SER A 53 9.39 -0.78 -14.66
N GLY A 54 9.60 0.19 -15.57
CA GLY A 54 8.87 1.46 -15.57
C GLY A 54 9.26 2.44 -14.46
N MET A 55 10.22 2.10 -13.61
CA MET A 55 10.73 2.97 -12.56
C MET A 55 11.94 3.76 -13.05
N LYS A 56 12.04 5.03 -12.62
CA LYS A 56 13.11 5.93 -13.06
C LYS A 56 14.43 5.76 -12.30
N GLN A 57 14.36 5.14 -11.13
CA GLN A 57 15.52 5.05 -10.23
C GLN A 57 16.33 3.80 -10.50
N SER A 58 17.66 3.96 -10.53
CA SER A 58 18.59 2.84 -10.53
C SER A 58 18.79 2.38 -9.08
N ILE A 59 18.20 1.24 -8.75
CA ILE A 59 18.26 0.62 -7.44
C ILE A 59 18.71 -0.84 -7.58
N GLN A 60 19.09 -1.46 -6.46
CA GLN A 60 19.45 -2.88 -6.47
C GLN A 60 18.25 -3.72 -6.96
N ASN A 61 18.54 -4.80 -7.70
CA ASN A 61 17.52 -5.74 -8.15
C ASN A 61 16.75 -6.31 -6.95
N ALA A 62 15.42 -6.17 -6.97
CA ALA A 62 14.57 -6.55 -5.85
C ALA A 62 14.61 -8.07 -5.56
N PHE A 63 14.73 -8.90 -6.58
CA PHE A 63 14.83 -10.36 -6.43
C PHE A 63 16.14 -10.77 -5.74
N VAL A 64 17.24 -10.13 -6.09
CA VAL A 64 18.54 -10.36 -5.45
C VAL A 64 18.53 -9.87 -4.00
N ALA A 65 17.94 -8.70 -3.76
CA ALA A 65 17.88 -8.11 -2.43
C ALA A 65 17.05 -8.95 -1.46
N ILE A 66 15.85 -9.37 -1.87
CA ILE A 66 14.96 -10.18 -1.03
C ILE A 66 15.53 -11.57 -0.78
N ASP A 67 16.12 -12.22 -1.79
CA ASP A 67 16.73 -13.52 -1.63
C ASP A 67 17.89 -13.51 -0.63
N ALA A 68 18.77 -12.51 -0.75
CA ALA A 68 19.88 -12.32 0.19
C ALA A 68 19.41 -12.00 1.61
N PHE A 69 18.27 -11.33 1.75
CA PHE A 69 17.68 -11.01 3.03
C PHE A 69 17.02 -12.23 3.67
N LEU A 70 16.18 -12.97 2.94
CA LEU A 70 15.46 -14.15 3.46
C LEU A 70 16.40 -15.25 3.95
N LYS A 71 17.57 -15.39 3.35
CA LYS A 71 18.63 -16.34 3.82
C LYS A 71 19.16 -16.03 5.22
N LYS A 72 18.92 -14.83 5.73
CA LYS A 72 19.38 -14.37 7.06
C LYS A 72 18.26 -14.28 8.08
N VAL A 73 17.01 -14.56 7.67
CA VAL A 73 15.87 -14.56 8.59
C VAL A 73 15.97 -15.77 9.50
N GLU A 74 15.93 -15.51 10.79
CA GLU A 74 15.91 -16.55 11.83
C GLU A 74 14.50 -16.71 12.38
N GLY A 75 14.20 -17.92 12.86
CA GLY A 75 12.87 -18.28 13.33
C GLY A 75 11.86 -18.49 12.21
N ASP A 76 10.59 -18.41 12.54
CA ASP A 76 9.47 -18.66 11.61
C ASP A 76 8.45 -17.51 11.67
N PRO A 77 8.84 -16.27 11.28
CA PRO A 77 7.91 -15.16 11.25
C PRO A 77 6.95 -15.26 10.07
N ILE A 78 5.74 -14.71 10.22
CA ILE A 78 4.80 -14.49 9.12
C ILE A 78 5.34 -13.35 8.24
N ILE A 79 5.83 -13.67 7.04
CA ILE A 79 6.49 -12.69 6.17
C ILE A 79 5.49 -12.09 5.20
N LEU A 80 5.35 -10.75 5.24
CA LEU A 80 4.53 -9.98 4.32
C LEU A 80 5.42 -9.08 3.45
N VAL A 81 5.30 -9.21 2.14
CA VAL A 81 6.10 -8.44 1.18
C VAL A 81 5.19 -7.45 0.45
N GLN A 82 5.38 -6.16 0.66
CA GLN A 82 4.82 -5.13 -0.20
C GLN A 82 5.75 -4.90 -1.39
N TYR A 83 5.22 -5.03 -2.62
CA TYR A 83 6.01 -4.87 -3.83
C TYR A 83 5.47 -3.75 -4.72
N HIS A 84 6.17 -2.61 -4.71
CA HIS A 84 5.82 -1.45 -5.53
C HIS A 84 6.45 -1.56 -6.91
N ALA A 85 5.71 -2.05 -7.89
CA ALA A 85 6.18 -2.26 -9.26
C ALA A 85 5.15 -1.79 -10.29
N ALA A 86 5.62 -1.29 -11.44
CA ALA A 86 4.73 -0.71 -12.45
C ALA A 86 3.96 -1.77 -13.24
N THR A 87 4.55 -2.94 -13.49
CA THR A 87 3.94 -3.96 -14.34
C THR A 87 3.38 -5.15 -13.55
N THR A 88 2.25 -5.67 -13.99
CA THR A 88 1.66 -6.89 -13.42
C THR A 88 2.55 -8.11 -13.64
N ALA A 89 3.27 -8.16 -14.79
CA ALA A 89 4.21 -9.23 -15.08
C ALA A 89 5.34 -9.31 -14.05
N GLU A 90 5.94 -8.18 -13.67
CA GLU A 90 6.99 -8.14 -12.66
C GLU A 90 6.45 -8.55 -11.28
N LYS A 91 5.23 -8.10 -10.93
CA LYS A 91 4.57 -8.48 -9.67
C LYS A 91 4.26 -9.98 -9.62
N ALA A 92 3.72 -10.56 -10.69
CA ALA A 92 3.46 -11.99 -10.78
C ALA A 92 4.77 -12.81 -10.76
N THR A 93 5.84 -12.32 -11.39
CA THR A 93 7.17 -12.96 -11.29
C THR A 93 7.66 -12.99 -9.85
N MET A 94 7.48 -11.90 -9.09
CA MET A 94 7.85 -11.85 -7.67
C MET A 94 7.02 -12.84 -6.85
N LEU A 95 5.72 -12.98 -7.11
CA LEU A 95 4.91 -14.02 -6.48
C LEU A 95 5.53 -15.42 -6.67
N HIS A 96 5.76 -15.83 -7.92
CA HIS A 96 6.29 -17.15 -8.21
C HIS A 96 7.71 -17.36 -7.65
N PHE A 97 8.51 -16.32 -7.59
CA PHE A 97 9.84 -16.37 -6.99
C PHE A 97 9.79 -16.58 -5.46
N LEU A 98 8.78 -16.03 -4.81
CA LEU A 98 8.60 -16.09 -3.35
C LEU A 98 7.59 -17.14 -2.90
N ASP A 99 7.01 -17.91 -3.83
CA ASP A 99 5.98 -18.90 -3.54
C ASP A 99 6.45 -19.94 -2.53
N GLY A 100 5.67 -20.16 -1.47
CA GLY A 100 6.00 -21.02 -0.34
C GLY A 100 7.09 -20.47 0.60
N ARG A 101 7.65 -19.28 0.32
CA ARG A 101 8.72 -18.67 1.12
C ARG A 101 8.22 -17.52 1.99
N VAL A 102 7.06 -16.95 1.63
CA VAL A 102 6.43 -15.83 2.33
C VAL A 102 4.92 -16.06 2.42
N ALA A 103 4.27 -15.46 3.41
CA ALA A 103 2.83 -15.58 3.58
C ALA A 103 2.05 -14.78 2.53
N ALA A 104 2.54 -13.60 2.14
CA ALA A 104 1.87 -12.80 1.13
C ALA A 104 2.82 -11.88 0.34
N VAL A 105 2.46 -11.66 -0.94
CA VAL A 105 3.03 -10.62 -1.81
C VAL A 105 1.91 -9.66 -2.23
N ILE A 106 1.99 -8.41 -1.78
CA ILE A 106 0.99 -7.38 -1.99
C ILE A 106 1.56 -6.32 -2.94
N GLY A 107 1.00 -6.27 -4.15
CA GLY A 107 1.39 -5.29 -5.15
C GLY A 107 0.82 -3.90 -4.90
N THR A 108 1.51 -2.89 -5.39
CA THR A 108 1.08 -1.48 -5.38
C THR A 108 1.59 -0.77 -6.64
N HIS A 109 1.15 0.40 -6.95
CA HIS A 109 1.54 1.36 -7.98
C HIS A 109 0.37 1.87 -8.81
N THR A 110 -0.53 1.00 -9.27
CA THR A 110 -1.61 1.36 -10.21
C THR A 110 -2.67 2.22 -9.54
N LYS A 111 -2.72 2.22 -8.20
CA LYS A 111 -3.66 2.99 -7.37
C LYS A 111 -5.12 2.56 -7.52
N VAL A 112 -5.38 1.46 -8.19
CA VAL A 112 -6.70 0.84 -8.34
C VAL A 112 -6.55 -0.59 -7.89
N MET A 113 -7.45 -1.05 -7.03
CA MET A 113 -7.46 -2.44 -6.56
C MET A 113 -7.71 -3.37 -7.75
N SER A 114 -6.84 -4.37 -7.90
CA SER A 114 -7.02 -5.42 -8.91
C SER A 114 -7.95 -6.53 -8.40
N ALA A 115 -8.45 -7.34 -9.31
CA ALA A 115 -9.32 -8.49 -9.02
C ALA A 115 -8.61 -9.81 -9.36
N ASP A 116 -7.31 -9.90 -9.03
CA ASP A 116 -6.45 -11.06 -9.30
C ASP A 116 -5.92 -11.71 -8.02
N GLU A 117 -6.60 -11.43 -6.90
CA GLU A 117 -6.27 -12.01 -5.61
C GLU A 117 -6.38 -13.53 -5.66
N ARG A 118 -5.38 -14.19 -5.11
CA ARG A 118 -5.31 -15.64 -5.05
C ARG A 118 -4.36 -16.13 -3.95
N VAL A 119 -4.51 -17.37 -3.59
CA VAL A 119 -3.52 -18.13 -2.80
C VAL A 119 -2.97 -19.23 -3.70
N THR A 120 -1.66 -19.35 -3.75
CA THR A 120 -0.98 -20.41 -4.52
C THR A 120 -1.11 -21.76 -3.83
N GLU A 121 -0.77 -22.84 -4.53
CA GLU A 121 -0.73 -24.19 -3.93
C GLU A 121 0.29 -24.31 -2.80
N SER A 122 1.38 -23.53 -2.86
CA SER A 122 2.39 -23.49 -1.79
C SER A 122 2.00 -22.55 -0.62
N GLY A 123 0.82 -21.92 -0.67
CA GLY A 123 0.23 -21.16 0.42
C GLY A 123 0.55 -19.66 0.43
N THR A 124 1.20 -19.11 -0.60
CA THR A 124 1.46 -17.66 -0.66
C THR A 124 0.25 -16.90 -1.20
N ALA A 125 -0.27 -15.95 -0.43
CA ALA A 125 -1.32 -15.04 -0.86
C ALA A 125 -0.78 -13.95 -1.79
N PHE A 126 -1.60 -13.50 -2.74
CA PHE A 126 -1.19 -12.49 -3.73
C PHE A 126 -2.33 -11.58 -4.15
N ILE A 127 -2.00 -10.33 -4.39
CA ILE A 127 -2.80 -9.37 -5.17
C ILE A 127 -1.84 -8.44 -5.92
N SER A 128 -2.10 -8.16 -7.21
CA SER A 128 -1.19 -7.32 -7.99
C SER A 128 -1.29 -5.84 -7.66
N ASP A 129 -2.40 -5.36 -7.12
CA ASP A 129 -2.51 -4.01 -6.55
C ASP A 129 -3.62 -3.94 -5.50
N ASN A 130 -3.29 -3.48 -4.31
CA ASN A 130 -4.26 -3.29 -3.23
C ASN A 130 -4.98 -1.94 -3.28
N GLY A 131 -4.77 -1.17 -4.36
CA GLY A 131 -5.40 0.13 -4.53
C GLY A 131 -4.80 1.26 -3.68
N ARG A 132 -5.56 2.31 -3.52
CA ARG A 132 -5.19 3.48 -2.73
C ARG A 132 -6.31 3.88 -1.77
N VAL A 133 -5.96 4.54 -0.70
CA VAL A 133 -6.87 5.28 0.17
C VAL A 133 -6.86 6.76 -0.25
N GLY A 134 -8.03 7.37 -0.40
CA GLY A 134 -8.15 8.78 -0.76
C GLY A 134 -9.48 9.12 -1.42
N SER A 135 -9.68 10.37 -1.81
CA SER A 135 -10.90 10.86 -2.44
C SER A 135 -11.30 10.00 -3.65
N PHE A 136 -12.53 9.52 -3.65
CA PHE A 136 -13.11 8.78 -4.77
C PHE A 136 -13.31 9.69 -5.99
N MET A 137 -13.84 10.90 -5.77
CA MET A 137 -14.08 11.91 -6.80
C MET A 137 -12.79 12.64 -7.20
N SER A 138 -11.78 11.87 -7.65
CA SER A 138 -10.49 12.41 -8.04
C SER A 138 -9.81 11.56 -9.10
N VAL A 139 -8.89 12.14 -9.84
CA VAL A 139 -8.03 11.39 -10.77
C VAL A 139 -6.76 10.96 -10.02
N GLY A 140 -6.82 9.79 -9.39
CA GLY A 140 -5.68 9.27 -8.63
C GLY A 140 -5.23 10.15 -7.45
N GLY A 141 -6.15 10.92 -6.85
CA GLY A 141 -5.88 11.88 -5.77
C GLY A 141 -5.69 13.32 -6.25
N PHE A 142 -5.84 13.58 -7.56
CA PHE A 142 -5.70 14.92 -8.13
C PHE A 142 -7.03 15.49 -8.62
N ASP A 143 -7.10 16.81 -8.70
CA ASP A 143 -8.26 17.57 -9.17
C ASP A 143 -8.63 17.18 -10.61
N THR A 144 -9.90 16.84 -10.81
CA THR A 144 -10.41 16.28 -12.05
C THR A 144 -10.29 17.25 -13.22
N GLU A 145 -10.65 18.52 -13.03
CA GLU A 145 -10.61 19.52 -14.09
C GLU A 145 -9.18 19.81 -14.55
N THR A 146 -8.25 19.90 -13.58
CA THR A 146 -6.83 20.06 -13.90
C THR A 146 -6.29 18.90 -14.73
N GLU A 147 -6.63 17.67 -14.37
CA GLU A 147 -6.18 16.48 -15.10
C GLU A 147 -6.82 16.41 -16.49
N ILE A 148 -8.10 16.66 -16.64
CA ILE A 148 -8.79 16.74 -17.94
C ILE A 148 -8.13 17.80 -18.83
N GLY A 149 -7.84 18.98 -18.28
CA GLY A 149 -7.21 20.09 -19.01
C GLY A 149 -5.85 19.66 -19.61
N LYS A 150 -5.03 18.93 -18.86
CA LYS A 150 -3.72 18.42 -19.34
C LYS A 150 -3.87 17.48 -20.54
N TYR A 151 -4.84 16.56 -20.49
CA TYR A 151 -5.08 15.65 -21.62
C TYR A 151 -5.68 16.35 -22.84
N ARG A 152 -6.58 17.30 -22.64
CA ARG A 152 -7.21 18.06 -23.76
C ARG A 152 -6.25 18.99 -24.49
N THR A 153 -5.36 19.64 -23.75
CA THR A 153 -4.46 20.67 -24.31
C THR A 153 -3.08 20.14 -24.65
N GLN A 154 -2.69 18.98 -24.09
CA GLN A 154 -1.32 18.45 -24.14
C GLN A 154 -0.28 19.41 -23.53
N ILE A 155 -0.72 20.40 -22.78
CA ILE A 155 0.15 21.37 -22.11
C ILE A 155 0.44 20.83 -20.70
N PRO A 156 1.73 20.62 -20.33
CA PRO A 156 2.09 20.22 -18.98
C PRO A 156 1.63 21.26 -17.95
N GLN A 157 0.84 20.81 -16.98
CA GLN A 157 0.42 21.60 -15.83
C GLN A 157 0.76 20.83 -14.55
N ARG A 158 1.04 21.55 -13.47
CA ARG A 158 1.20 20.93 -12.16
C ARG A 158 -0.16 20.40 -11.69
N SER A 159 -0.23 19.11 -11.39
CA SER A 159 -1.41 18.52 -10.76
C SER A 159 -1.72 19.22 -9.44
N ARG A 160 -2.97 19.58 -9.23
CA ARG A 160 -3.48 20.03 -7.94
C ARG A 160 -3.97 18.81 -7.17
N GLU A 161 -3.75 18.79 -5.87
CA GLU A 161 -4.38 17.77 -5.04
C GLU A 161 -5.90 17.98 -5.09
N ALA A 162 -6.66 16.89 -5.18
CA ALA A 162 -8.11 16.97 -5.01
C ALA A 162 -8.40 17.64 -3.65
N ALA A 163 -9.43 18.48 -3.59
CA ALA A 163 -9.82 19.14 -2.36
C ALA A 163 -9.83 18.13 -1.21
N SER A 164 -9.27 18.52 -0.09
CA SER A 164 -9.21 17.67 1.11
C SER A 164 -10.61 17.14 1.40
N ILE A 165 -10.71 15.83 1.61
CA ILE A 165 -11.93 15.13 1.98
C ILE A 165 -12.65 15.95 3.06
N ASN A 166 -13.76 16.59 2.69
CA ASN A 166 -14.68 17.05 3.69
C ASN A 166 -15.39 15.79 4.18
N VAL A 167 -14.96 15.27 5.33
CA VAL A 167 -15.38 13.97 5.88
C VAL A 167 -16.91 13.86 6.02
N LYS A 168 -17.62 14.97 5.90
CA LYS A 168 -19.08 15.03 5.95
C LYS A 168 -19.80 14.71 4.63
N ASP A 169 -19.11 14.83 3.49
CA ASP A 169 -19.79 14.78 2.19
C ASP A 169 -19.15 13.80 1.16
N GLU A 170 -18.01 13.16 1.45
CA GLU A 170 -17.34 12.27 0.51
C GLU A 170 -17.14 10.85 1.09
N ALA A 171 -17.55 9.86 0.31
CA ALA A 171 -17.25 8.47 0.60
C ALA A 171 -15.73 8.21 0.49
N LEU A 172 -15.13 7.71 1.55
CA LEU A 172 -13.75 7.23 1.56
C LEU A 172 -13.73 5.77 1.13
N LEU A 173 -13.09 5.49 0.00
CA LEU A 173 -12.87 4.11 -0.42
C LEU A 173 -11.69 3.52 0.35
N VAL A 174 -11.95 2.65 1.29
CA VAL A 174 -10.93 1.87 2.01
C VAL A 174 -10.86 0.49 1.36
N GLY A 175 -9.79 0.22 0.63
CA GLY A 175 -9.53 -1.12 0.12
C GLY A 175 -9.00 -2.02 1.24
N THR A 176 -9.82 -2.94 1.72
CA THR A 176 -9.44 -3.97 2.72
C THR A 176 -9.37 -5.34 2.07
N GLY A 177 -8.61 -5.57 1.04
CA GLY A 177 -8.36 -6.88 0.44
C GLY A 177 -9.56 -7.72 -0.06
N TYR A 178 -10.78 -7.55 0.46
CA TYR A 178 -11.98 -8.31 0.05
C TYR A 178 -13.26 -7.49 -0.03
N ALA A 179 -13.29 -6.26 0.44
CA ALA A 179 -14.44 -5.40 0.34
C ALA A 179 -14.00 -3.99 0.00
N VAL A 180 -14.61 -3.43 -1.02
CA VAL A 180 -14.64 -2.00 -1.22
C VAL A 180 -15.76 -1.50 -0.30
N GLU A 181 -15.43 -1.20 0.94
CA GLU A 181 -16.37 -0.53 1.81
C GLU A 181 -16.30 0.97 1.53
N VAL A 182 -17.43 1.51 1.14
CA VAL A 182 -17.62 2.97 1.12
C VAL A 182 -17.89 3.35 2.56
N TRP A 183 -16.86 3.82 3.26
CA TRP A 183 -17.02 4.32 4.61
C TRP A 183 -17.74 5.67 4.55
N ASN A 184 -18.98 5.68 5.03
CA ASN A 184 -19.77 6.89 5.21
C ASN A 184 -19.92 7.13 6.73
N PRO A 185 -19.30 8.17 7.29
CA PRO A 185 -19.38 8.44 8.72
C PRO A 185 -20.82 8.67 9.21
N ALA A 186 -21.76 9.09 8.34
CA ALA A 186 -23.15 9.26 8.70
C ALA A 186 -23.90 7.92 8.97
N VAL A 187 -23.36 6.78 8.51
CA VAL A 187 -23.95 5.46 8.77
C VAL A 187 -23.63 4.95 10.18
N LEU A 188 -22.53 5.39 10.78
CA LEU A 188 -22.18 5.01 12.15
C LEU A 188 -23.08 5.68 13.20
N ASP A 189 -23.51 6.92 12.92
CA ASP A 189 -24.43 7.64 13.82
C ASP A 189 -25.84 6.99 13.86
N GLU A 190 -26.24 6.34 12.76
CA GLU A 190 -27.54 5.62 12.71
C GLU A 190 -27.50 4.24 13.41
N GLU A 191 -26.34 3.57 13.44
CA GLU A 191 -26.18 2.27 14.12
C GLU A 191 -26.04 2.44 15.65
N GLU A 192 -25.42 3.53 16.12
CA GLU A 192 -25.34 3.81 17.56
C GLU A 192 -26.71 4.19 18.15
N ASP A 193 -27.52 4.97 17.44
CA ASP A 193 -28.88 5.30 17.86
C ASP A 193 -29.83 4.09 17.87
N SER A 194 -29.62 3.11 16.98
CA SER A 194 -30.43 1.88 16.96
C SER A 194 -30.05 0.87 18.07
N ALA A 195 -28.81 0.96 18.60
CA ALA A 195 -28.33 0.09 19.67
C ALA A 195 -28.81 0.56 21.08
N GLU A 196 -29.04 1.86 21.26
CA GLU A 196 -29.54 2.39 22.54
C GLU A 196 -31.02 2.09 22.74
N ASP A 197 -31.84 2.06 21.69
CA ASP A 197 -33.28 1.74 21.81
C ASP A 197 -33.58 0.26 22.09
N SER A 198 -32.60 -0.65 21.86
CA SER A 198 -32.79 -2.08 22.13
C SER A 198 -32.50 -2.51 23.58
N VAL A 199 -31.94 -1.64 24.42
CA VAL A 199 -31.59 -1.94 25.82
C VAL A 199 -32.66 -1.48 26.82
N SER A 200 -33.64 -0.65 26.39
CA SER A 200 -34.67 -0.13 27.28
C SER A 200 -35.87 -1.09 27.52
N ASP A 201 -36.00 -2.18 26.75
CA ASP A 201 -37.13 -3.13 26.89
C ASP A 201 -36.81 -4.40 27.70
N LEU A 202 -35.70 -4.42 28.45
CA LEU A 202 -35.33 -5.53 29.34
C LEU A 202 -35.11 -5.08 30.80
N ALA A 203 -35.97 -4.19 31.31
CA ALA A 203 -36.04 -3.88 32.73
C ALA A 203 -37.45 -4.13 33.31
#